data_8d309d50f6778652e77a08624ac00f2d
#
_entry.id   8d309d50f6778652e77a08624ac00f2d
#
_cell.length_a   1.000
_cell.length_b   1.000
_cell.length_c   1.000
_cell.angle_alpha   90.00
_cell.angle_beta   90.00
_cell.angle_gamma   90.00
#
_symmetry.space_group_name_H-M   'P 1'
#
loop_
_entity.id
_entity.type
_entity.pdbx_description
1 polymer ?
#
loop_
_entity_poly.entity_id
_entity_poly.type
_entity_poly.pdbx_seq_one_letter_code
_entity_poly.pdbx_strand_id
1 'polypeptide(L)'
;MGRSLFKLTSLNLNGIRSATSKGVESWIAATRPDCICVQEVKAQAADIANRFERLADLHGHFHFAQKKGYSGVGIYTRHEPSDVVVGYGSEAFDAEGRYVELRFDTPARKLSIVSAYFPSGSSGEERQLAKFRFLAEFHPHIMQLKREREFILCGDINIAHQAIDLKNWRSNQKNSGFLPEECEWMTKLLHTTDENGGLIDVYRQLQPTATDTAYTWWSNRGQAYANNVGWRLDYHLATERIAALARTAAIYKDQKFSDHAPLTVEYDFAL
;
A
#
# COMPACT_ATOMS: atom_id res chain seq x y z
N MET A 1 3.76 1.57 -32.35
CA MET A 1 4.44 1.82 -31.07
C MET A 1 3.61 1.16 -29.98
N GLY A 2 4.15 0.16 -29.27
CA GLY A 2 3.44 -0.48 -28.18
C GLY A 2 3.16 0.56 -27.09
N ARG A 3 1.92 0.60 -26.57
CA ARG A 3 1.60 1.41 -25.39
C ARG A 3 2.50 0.95 -24.24
N SER A 4 3.24 1.87 -23.65
CA SER A 4 4.00 1.60 -22.44
C SER A 4 3.00 1.41 -21.29
N LEU A 5 3.04 0.25 -20.62
CA LEU A 5 2.23 0.02 -19.44
C LEU A 5 2.79 0.82 -18.27
N PHE A 6 1.93 1.45 -17.48
CA PHE A 6 2.29 2.09 -16.22
C PHE A 6 2.49 1.02 -15.15
N LYS A 7 3.71 0.88 -14.66
CA LYS A 7 4.09 -0.11 -13.66
C LYS A 7 4.14 0.52 -12.27
N LEU A 8 3.23 0.13 -11.40
CA LEU A 8 3.12 0.61 -10.02
C LEU A 8 3.39 -0.52 -9.02
N THR A 9 4.24 -0.24 -8.04
CA THR A 9 4.57 -1.21 -6.97
C THR A 9 4.17 -0.66 -5.60
N SER A 10 3.65 -1.51 -4.73
CA SER A 10 3.51 -1.27 -3.29
C SER A 10 4.48 -2.15 -2.51
N LEU A 11 5.19 -1.58 -1.53
CA LEU A 11 6.13 -2.31 -0.68
C LEU A 11 6.25 -1.67 0.70
N ASN A 12 5.83 -2.39 1.74
CA ASN A 12 6.22 -2.06 3.11
C ASN A 12 7.70 -2.42 3.31
N LEU A 13 8.54 -1.42 3.59
CA LEU A 13 10.00 -1.56 3.69
C LEU A 13 10.46 -2.12 5.03
N ASN A 14 9.63 -2.02 6.06
CA ASN A 14 10.05 -2.28 7.44
C ASN A 14 11.41 -1.62 7.79
N GLY A 15 11.56 -0.38 7.33
CA GLY A 15 12.77 0.43 7.44
C GLY A 15 13.60 0.52 6.16
N ILE A 16 13.70 1.73 5.61
CA ILE A 16 14.37 1.98 4.31
C ILE A 16 15.85 1.58 4.32
N ARG A 17 16.57 1.82 5.44
CA ARG A 17 17.98 1.43 5.57
C ARG A 17 18.15 -0.09 5.47
N SER A 18 17.29 -0.85 6.16
CA SER A 18 17.29 -2.31 6.14
C SER A 18 16.95 -2.86 4.75
N ALA A 19 15.90 -2.33 4.12
CA ALA A 19 15.48 -2.78 2.79
C ALA A 19 16.58 -2.51 1.73
N THR A 20 17.22 -1.34 1.79
CA THR A 20 18.32 -0.98 0.86
C THR A 20 19.54 -1.88 1.08
N SER A 21 19.91 -2.18 2.32
CA SER A 21 21.01 -3.12 2.60
C SER A 21 20.74 -4.54 2.10
N LYS A 22 19.48 -4.90 1.90
CA LYS A 22 19.04 -6.19 1.34
C LYS A 22 18.85 -6.16 -0.19
N GLY A 23 19.21 -5.05 -0.86
CA GLY A 23 19.26 -4.98 -2.32
C GLY A 23 17.98 -4.49 -2.99
N VAL A 24 17.05 -3.85 -2.27
CA VAL A 24 15.81 -3.32 -2.87
C VAL A 24 16.08 -2.33 -4.00
N GLU A 25 17.14 -1.51 -3.89
CA GLU A 25 17.50 -0.54 -4.92
C GLU A 25 17.94 -1.21 -6.23
N SER A 26 18.75 -2.27 -6.14
CA SER A 26 19.15 -3.06 -7.32
C SER A 26 17.95 -3.73 -7.99
N TRP A 27 16.99 -4.21 -7.20
CA TRP A 27 15.75 -4.77 -7.71
C TRP A 27 14.88 -3.70 -8.42
N ILE A 28 14.78 -2.48 -7.86
CA ILE A 28 14.11 -1.35 -8.50
C ILE A 28 14.75 -1.02 -9.84
N ALA A 29 16.08 -0.92 -9.89
CA ALA A 29 16.83 -0.64 -11.12
C ALA A 29 16.61 -1.72 -12.20
N ALA A 30 16.50 -2.99 -11.80
CA ALA A 30 16.25 -4.11 -12.71
C ALA A 30 14.81 -4.18 -13.21
N THR A 31 13.84 -3.97 -12.34
CA THR A 31 12.40 -4.09 -12.66
C THR A 31 11.79 -2.84 -13.25
N ARG A 32 12.43 -1.67 -13.04
CA ARG A 32 12.06 -0.37 -13.59
C ARG A 32 10.57 0.00 -13.44
N PRO A 33 10.03 0.00 -12.24
CA PRO A 33 8.68 0.52 -12.02
C PRO A 33 8.64 2.03 -12.33
N ASP A 34 7.46 2.53 -12.70
CA ASP A 34 7.26 3.98 -12.91
C ASP A 34 7.03 4.71 -11.59
N CYS A 35 6.33 4.04 -10.65
CA CYS A 35 6.14 4.51 -9.29
C CYS A 35 6.25 3.36 -8.29
N ILE A 36 6.74 3.68 -7.08
CA ILE A 36 6.74 2.76 -5.93
C ILE A 36 6.15 3.48 -4.72
N CYS A 37 5.05 2.97 -4.21
CA CYS A 37 4.49 3.36 -2.93
C CYS A 37 5.16 2.56 -1.82
N VAL A 38 5.78 3.23 -0.86
CA VAL A 38 6.51 2.61 0.24
C VAL A 38 5.87 2.94 1.59
N GLN A 39 5.85 1.94 2.48
CA GLN A 39 5.34 2.07 3.84
C GLN A 39 6.43 1.68 4.84
N GLU A 40 6.25 2.07 6.09
CA GLU A 40 7.23 1.88 7.17
C GLU A 40 8.65 2.32 6.78
N VAL A 41 8.78 3.54 6.29
CA VAL A 41 10.09 4.14 5.93
C VAL A 41 11.03 4.18 7.15
N LYS A 42 10.47 4.43 8.36
CA LYS A 42 11.21 4.46 9.65
C LYS A 42 12.43 5.36 9.62
N ALA A 43 12.32 6.50 8.93
CA ALA A 43 13.36 7.50 8.77
C ALA A 43 12.77 8.91 8.88
N GLN A 44 13.62 9.90 9.13
CA GLN A 44 13.28 11.31 9.15
C GLN A 44 13.84 12.01 7.90
N ALA A 45 13.42 13.25 7.64
CA ALA A 45 13.90 14.01 6.49
C ALA A 45 15.44 14.08 6.42
N ALA A 46 16.11 14.27 7.56
CA ALA A 46 17.57 14.29 7.62
C ALA A 46 18.24 12.94 7.28
N ASP A 47 17.54 11.82 7.53
CA ASP A 47 18.01 10.48 7.19
C ASP A 47 17.85 10.19 5.69
N ILE A 48 16.86 10.83 5.06
CA ILE A 48 16.56 10.67 3.63
C ILE A 48 17.51 11.52 2.79
N ALA A 49 17.81 12.75 3.27
CA ALA A 49 18.66 13.70 2.57
C ALA A 49 20.02 13.08 2.15
N ASN A 50 20.41 13.31 0.91
CA ASN A 50 21.65 12.86 0.28
C ASN A 50 21.81 11.34 0.09
N ARG A 51 20.88 10.51 0.58
CA ARG A 51 21.03 9.04 0.46
C ARG A 51 19.81 8.34 -0.11
N PHE A 52 18.61 8.73 0.32
CA PHE A 52 17.36 8.07 -0.05
C PHE A 52 16.36 9.02 -0.71
N GLU A 53 16.77 10.25 -1.05
CA GLU A 53 15.98 11.17 -1.88
C GLU A 53 15.66 10.55 -3.24
N ARG A 54 16.58 9.68 -3.68
CA ARG A 54 16.41 8.85 -4.87
C ARG A 54 16.63 7.38 -4.53
N LEU A 55 15.86 6.51 -5.17
CA LEU A 55 16.17 5.08 -5.30
C LEU A 55 16.23 4.75 -6.79
N ALA A 56 17.38 4.31 -7.26
CA ALA A 56 17.71 4.20 -8.68
C ALA A 56 17.45 5.55 -9.41
N ASP A 57 16.58 5.57 -10.42
CA ASP A 57 16.22 6.78 -11.17
C ASP A 57 14.92 7.47 -10.69
N LEU A 58 14.36 7.02 -9.55
CA LEU A 58 13.11 7.53 -9.01
C LEU A 58 13.36 8.56 -7.90
N HIS A 59 12.57 9.65 -7.90
CA HIS A 59 12.54 10.66 -6.84
C HIS A 59 11.51 10.33 -5.77
N GLY A 60 11.84 10.55 -4.50
CA GLY A 60 10.99 10.27 -3.34
C GLY A 60 10.23 11.50 -2.83
N HIS A 61 8.96 11.29 -2.52
CA HIS A 61 8.08 12.23 -1.81
C HIS A 61 7.56 11.52 -0.56
N PHE A 62 7.61 12.16 0.62
CA PHE A 62 7.42 11.46 1.88
C PHE A 62 6.49 12.18 2.84
N HIS A 63 5.85 11.39 3.70
CA HIS A 63 5.23 11.82 4.94
C HIS A 63 5.91 11.10 6.09
N PHE A 64 6.67 11.82 6.90
CA PHE A 64 7.41 11.27 8.04
C PHE A 64 6.58 11.31 9.32
N ALA A 65 6.72 10.29 10.17
CA ALA A 65 6.19 10.35 11.51
C ALA A 65 7.00 11.36 12.36
N GLN A 66 6.34 12.03 13.31
CA GLN A 66 7.03 12.86 14.30
C GLN A 66 7.95 12.00 15.19
N LYS A 67 7.51 10.78 15.53
CA LYS A 67 8.31 9.83 16.29
C LYS A 67 9.41 9.22 15.43
N LYS A 68 10.67 9.40 15.85
CA LYS A 68 11.84 8.84 15.16
C LYS A 68 11.79 7.31 15.05
N GLY A 69 12.17 6.78 13.88
CA GLY A 69 12.26 5.34 13.64
C GLY A 69 10.92 4.60 13.61
N TYR A 70 9.82 5.30 13.42
CA TYR A 70 8.47 4.78 13.44
C TYR A 70 7.72 5.16 12.17
N SER A 71 6.88 4.23 11.64
CA SER A 71 5.95 4.49 10.53
C SER A 71 6.60 5.23 9.34
N GLY A 72 5.93 6.22 8.77
CA GLY A 72 6.34 6.97 7.60
C GLY A 72 5.99 6.27 6.30
N VAL A 73 5.46 7.03 5.34
CA VAL A 73 5.16 6.55 3.98
C VAL A 73 5.87 7.42 2.95
N GLY A 74 6.00 6.89 1.74
CA GLY A 74 6.55 7.66 0.63
C GLY A 74 6.08 7.11 -0.72
N ILE A 75 6.32 7.92 -1.76
CA ILE A 75 6.16 7.50 -3.15
C ILE A 75 7.42 7.91 -3.90
N TYR A 76 8.09 6.95 -4.51
CA TYR A 76 9.15 7.18 -5.46
C TYR A 76 8.60 7.15 -6.87
N THR A 77 8.94 8.12 -7.71
CA THR A 77 8.47 8.22 -9.08
C THR A 77 9.49 8.89 -9.99
N ARG A 78 9.45 8.56 -11.30
CA ARG A 78 10.20 9.27 -12.34
C ARG A 78 9.41 10.41 -12.99
N HIS A 79 8.10 10.47 -12.71
CA HIS A 79 7.20 11.47 -13.26
C HIS A 79 7.05 12.64 -12.28
N GLU A 80 7.06 13.87 -12.80
CA GLU A 80 6.83 15.06 -11.98
C GLU A 80 5.34 15.16 -11.61
N PRO A 81 4.97 15.12 -10.32
CA PRO A 81 3.59 15.30 -9.92
C PRO A 81 3.15 16.76 -10.09
N SER A 82 1.89 16.96 -10.46
CA SER A 82 1.28 18.30 -10.51
C SER A 82 1.04 18.89 -9.12
N ASP A 83 0.92 18.03 -8.09
CA ASP A 83 0.73 18.43 -6.69
C ASP A 83 1.10 17.26 -5.75
N VAL A 84 1.50 17.61 -4.52
CA VAL A 84 1.86 16.66 -3.46
C VAL A 84 1.04 16.98 -2.21
N VAL A 85 0.22 16.03 -1.77
CA VAL A 85 -0.58 16.15 -0.54
C VAL A 85 0.01 15.26 0.54
N VAL A 86 0.35 15.86 1.68
CA VAL A 86 0.96 15.19 2.83
C VAL A 86 -0.04 15.18 3.98
N GLY A 87 -0.41 13.98 4.43
CA GLY A 87 -1.49 13.78 5.41
C GLY A 87 -2.88 13.88 4.78
N TYR A 88 -3.90 13.58 5.57
CA TYR A 88 -5.29 13.63 5.12
C TYR A 88 -6.20 14.44 6.06
N GLY A 89 -5.59 15.23 6.96
CA GLY A 89 -6.29 16.14 7.87
C GLY A 89 -6.62 15.54 9.24
N SER A 90 -6.07 14.38 9.59
CA SER A 90 -6.19 13.81 10.93
C SER A 90 -4.97 14.16 11.77
N GLU A 91 -5.15 15.01 12.80
CA GLU A 91 -4.04 15.43 13.67
C GLU A 91 -3.28 14.23 14.25
N ALA A 92 -3.99 13.23 14.73
CA ALA A 92 -3.41 12.05 15.36
C ALA A 92 -2.61 11.17 14.39
N PHE A 93 -3.16 10.91 13.19
CA PHE A 93 -2.58 9.99 12.23
C PHE A 93 -1.62 10.66 11.25
N ASP A 94 -1.78 11.96 11.01
CA ASP A 94 -0.80 12.75 10.27
C ASP A 94 0.51 12.89 11.07
N ALA A 95 0.43 12.98 12.40
CA ALA A 95 1.61 12.91 13.28
C ALA A 95 2.36 11.56 13.18
N GLU A 96 1.69 10.49 12.73
CA GLU A 96 2.29 9.17 12.52
C GLU A 96 2.82 8.95 11.08
N GLY A 97 2.63 9.90 10.15
CA GLY A 97 3.16 9.81 8.78
C GLY A 97 2.57 8.64 7.99
N ARG A 98 1.22 8.60 7.84
CA ARG A 98 0.51 7.42 7.31
C ARG A 98 -0.06 7.58 5.92
N TYR A 99 0.03 8.79 5.33
CA TYR A 99 -0.61 9.09 4.05
C TYR A 99 0.21 10.10 3.24
N VAL A 100 0.48 9.79 2.00
CA VAL A 100 1.00 10.74 1.01
C VAL A 100 0.31 10.47 -0.33
N GLU A 101 -0.07 11.54 -1.03
CA GLU A 101 -0.75 11.50 -2.32
C GLU A 101 0.05 12.33 -3.34
N LEU A 102 0.36 11.74 -4.48
CA LEU A 102 0.88 12.45 -5.64
C LEU A 102 -0.22 12.60 -6.67
N ARG A 103 -0.46 13.82 -7.13
CA ARG A 103 -1.41 14.13 -8.19
C ARG A 103 -0.73 14.22 -9.54
N PHE A 104 -1.34 13.65 -10.55
CA PHE A 104 -0.88 13.67 -11.94
C PHE A 104 -2.02 14.18 -12.81
N ASP A 105 -2.34 15.47 -12.65
CA ASP A 105 -3.47 16.09 -13.29
C ASP A 105 -3.10 16.60 -14.69
N THR A 106 -3.98 16.32 -15.64
CA THR A 106 -3.95 16.85 -17.00
C THR A 106 -5.31 17.50 -17.29
N PRO A 107 -5.45 18.30 -18.36
CA PRO A 107 -6.77 18.83 -18.74
C PRO A 107 -7.85 17.76 -18.94
N ALA A 108 -7.45 16.53 -19.30
CA ALA A 108 -8.37 15.42 -19.60
C ALA A 108 -8.60 14.47 -18.41
N ARG A 109 -7.75 14.50 -17.37
CA ARG A 109 -7.80 13.50 -16.28
C ARG A 109 -7.23 14.04 -14.98
N LYS A 110 -7.96 13.82 -13.88
CA LYS A 110 -7.47 13.97 -12.53
C LYS A 110 -7.13 12.59 -11.98
N LEU A 111 -5.85 12.35 -11.68
CA LEU A 111 -5.38 11.05 -11.17
C LEU A 111 -4.48 11.25 -9.95
N SER A 112 -4.72 10.47 -8.90
CA SER A 112 -3.83 10.37 -7.75
C SER A 112 -3.23 8.98 -7.60
N ILE A 113 -1.97 8.94 -7.17
CA ILE A 113 -1.32 7.76 -6.61
C ILE A 113 -1.16 8.03 -5.10
N VAL A 114 -1.69 7.14 -4.28
CA VAL A 114 -1.67 7.26 -2.82
C VAL A 114 -0.84 6.16 -2.21
N SER A 115 0.07 6.49 -1.30
CA SER A 115 0.72 5.53 -0.40
C SER A 115 0.15 5.68 1.00
N ALA A 116 -0.41 4.61 1.55
CA ALA A 116 -0.99 4.60 2.89
C ALA A 116 -0.47 3.43 3.73
N TYR A 117 -0.31 3.68 5.04
CA TYR A 117 0.08 2.68 6.03
C TYR A 117 -0.92 2.65 7.17
N PHE A 118 -1.72 1.61 7.23
CA PHE A 118 -2.76 1.46 8.25
C PHE A 118 -2.16 0.99 9.57
N PRO A 119 -2.67 1.46 10.71
CA PRO A 119 -2.19 0.97 12.00
C PRO A 119 -2.32 -0.55 12.14
N SER A 120 -1.30 -1.20 12.68
CA SER A 120 -1.42 -2.56 13.18
C SER A 120 -2.02 -2.55 14.58
N GLY A 121 -3.02 -3.37 14.84
CA GLY A 121 -3.60 -3.56 16.17
C GLY A 121 -2.94 -4.65 17.00
N SER A 122 -1.91 -5.32 16.47
CA SER A 122 -1.33 -6.54 17.07
C SER A 122 -0.55 -6.32 18.38
N SER A 123 -0.24 -5.06 18.74
CA SER A 123 0.55 -4.73 19.94
C SER A 123 -0.27 -4.47 21.19
N GLY A 124 -1.54 -4.83 21.20
CA GLY A 124 -2.43 -4.71 22.36
C GLY A 124 -3.72 -3.92 22.06
N GLU A 125 -4.62 -3.91 23.04
CA GLU A 125 -5.97 -3.36 22.93
C GLU A 125 -5.97 -1.86 22.53
N GLU A 126 -5.10 -1.06 23.14
CA GLU A 126 -4.98 0.37 22.82
C GLU A 126 -4.65 0.60 21.32
N ARG A 127 -3.74 -0.21 20.76
CA ARG A 127 -3.39 -0.12 19.33
C ARG A 127 -4.52 -0.62 18.44
N GLN A 128 -5.28 -1.62 18.87
CA GLN A 128 -6.47 -2.07 18.15
C GLN A 128 -7.56 -1.00 18.13
N LEU A 129 -7.79 -0.32 19.25
CA LEU A 129 -8.72 0.82 19.32
C LEU A 129 -8.25 1.99 18.44
N ALA A 130 -6.95 2.29 18.42
CA ALA A 130 -6.38 3.29 17.52
C ALA A 130 -6.61 2.92 16.04
N LYS A 131 -6.46 1.64 15.70
CA LYS A 131 -6.76 1.15 14.33
C LYS A 131 -8.24 1.37 13.98
N PHE A 132 -9.17 1.03 14.86
CA PHE A 132 -10.60 1.27 14.60
C PHE A 132 -10.92 2.75 14.43
N ARG A 133 -10.30 3.65 15.21
CA ARG A 133 -10.44 5.11 14.99
C ARG A 133 -9.92 5.52 13.61
N PHE A 134 -8.73 5.03 13.24
CA PHE A 134 -8.18 5.28 11.90
C PHE A 134 -9.14 4.82 10.80
N LEU A 135 -9.67 3.61 10.89
CA LEU A 135 -10.61 3.07 9.89
C LEU A 135 -11.88 3.92 9.78
N ALA A 136 -12.41 4.41 10.92
CA ALA A 136 -13.59 5.27 10.95
C ALA A 136 -13.34 6.65 10.31
N GLU A 137 -12.16 7.24 10.50
CA GLU A 137 -11.77 8.53 9.91
C GLU A 137 -11.37 8.39 8.43
N PHE A 138 -10.67 7.31 8.09
CA PHE A 138 -10.13 7.13 6.74
C PHE A 138 -11.20 6.81 5.69
N HIS A 139 -12.24 6.07 6.06
CA HIS A 139 -13.31 5.71 5.11
C HIS A 139 -14.00 6.93 4.48
N PRO A 140 -14.53 7.91 5.23
CA PRO A 140 -15.13 9.10 4.62
C PRO A 140 -14.13 9.93 3.80
N HIS A 141 -12.85 10.02 4.22
CA HIS A 141 -11.81 10.70 3.46
C HIS A 141 -11.62 10.07 2.07
N ILE A 142 -11.42 8.75 2.02
CA ILE A 142 -11.17 8.08 0.73
C ILE A 142 -12.40 8.06 -0.17
N MET A 143 -13.61 8.02 0.40
CA MET A 143 -14.84 8.14 -0.36
C MET A 143 -15.08 9.57 -0.89
N GLN A 144 -14.60 10.60 -0.18
CA GLN A 144 -14.58 11.96 -0.69
C GLN A 144 -13.59 12.10 -1.86
N LEU A 145 -12.37 11.57 -1.71
CA LEU A 145 -11.37 11.57 -2.79
C LEU A 145 -11.94 10.92 -4.06
N LYS A 146 -12.67 9.81 -3.92
CA LYS A 146 -13.32 9.10 -5.02
C LYS A 146 -14.32 9.95 -5.81
N ARG A 147 -15.04 10.87 -5.15
CA ARG A 147 -15.97 11.78 -5.82
C ARG A 147 -15.25 12.86 -6.64
N GLU A 148 -14.01 13.17 -6.29
CA GLU A 148 -13.26 14.29 -6.88
C GLU A 148 -12.34 13.87 -8.01
N ARG A 149 -11.84 12.62 -7.97
CA ARG A 149 -10.80 12.16 -8.90
C ARG A 149 -10.65 10.63 -8.96
N GLU A 150 -10.05 10.16 -10.03
CA GLU A 150 -9.56 8.79 -10.12
C GLU A 150 -8.31 8.62 -9.25
N PHE A 151 -8.13 7.45 -8.64
CA PHE A 151 -6.93 7.16 -7.87
C PHE A 151 -6.60 5.66 -7.77
N ILE A 152 -5.36 5.39 -7.41
CA ILE A 152 -4.88 4.09 -6.93
C ILE A 152 -4.30 4.30 -5.54
N LEU A 153 -4.89 3.69 -4.53
CA LEU A 153 -4.37 3.59 -3.19
C LEU A 153 -3.56 2.31 -3.07
N CYS A 154 -2.26 2.48 -2.87
CA CYS A 154 -1.33 1.39 -2.57
C CYS A 154 -0.98 1.42 -1.09
N GLY A 155 -0.93 0.27 -0.45
CA GLY A 155 -0.45 0.26 0.91
C GLY A 155 -0.62 -1.04 1.65
N ASP A 156 0.01 -1.05 2.82
CA ASP A 156 -0.20 -2.04 3.85
C ASP A 156 -1.45 -1.63 4.66
N ILE A 157 -2.56 -2.30 4.36
CA ILE A 157 -3.85 -2.08 5.01
C ILE A 157 -3.92 -2.78 6.37
N ASN A 158 -2.99 -3.69 6.65
CA ASN A 158 -2.97 -4.50 7.87
C ASN A 158 -4.26 -5.31 8.11
N ILE A 159 -5.01 -5.62 7.04
CA ILE A 159 -6.23 -6.42 7.07
C ILE A 159 -6.17 -7.46 5.95
N ALA A 160 -6.32 -8.73 6.27
CA ALA A 160 -6.68 -9.77 5.32
C ALA A 160 -8.21 -9.76 5.19
N HIS A 161 -8.73 -9.52 3.98
CA HIS A 161 -10.17 -9.28 3.80
C HIS A 161 -11.01 -10.55 4.00
N GLN A 162 -10.57 -11.67 3.45
CA GLN A 162 -11.33 -12.93 3.42
C GLN A 162 -10.46 -14.13 3.81
N ALA A 163 -11.10 -15.27 4.07
CA ALA A 163 -10.42 -16.52 4.43
C ALA A 163 -9.35 -16.98 3.40
N ILE A 164 -9.53 -16.60 2.14
CA ILE A 164 -8.58 -16.88 1.06
C ILE A 164 -7.31 -16.02 1.16
N ASP A 165 -7.31 -14.95 1.96
CA ASP A 165 -6.22 -13.98 2.05
C ASP A 165 -5.18 -14.31 3.11
N LEU A 166 -5.37 -15.39 3.87
CA LEU A 166 -4.39 -15.79 4.88
C LEU A 166 -4.38 -17.31 5.10
N LYS A 167 -3.20 -17.80 5.46
CA LYS A 167 -3.05 -19.17 5.92
C LYS A 167 -3.65 -19.33 7.34
N ASN A 168 -4.22 -20.51 7.61
CA ASN A 168 -4.76 -20.82 8.94
C ASN A 168 -5.86 -19.83 9.43
N TRP A 169 -6.70 -19.35 8.51
CA TRP A 169 -7.71 -18.34 8.81
C TRP A 169 -8.63 -18.70 10.00
N ARG A 170 -8.95 -20.00 10.18
CA ARG A 170 -9.83 -20.46 11.29
C ARG A 170 -9.29 -20.12 12.67
N SER A 171 -7.98 -20.24 12.88
CA SER A 171 -7.32 -19.91 14.14
C SER A 171 -7.04 -18.41 14.31
N ASN A 172 -7.16 -17.62 13.24
CA ASN A 172 -6.81 -16.21 13.23
C ASN A 172 -8.02 -15.25 13.35
N GLN A 173 -9.25 -15.76 13.48
CA GLN A 173 -10.48 -14.95 13.55
C GLN A 173 -10.57 -13.99 14.75
N LYS A 174 -9.70 -14.16 15.77
CA LYS A 174 -9.60 -13.30 16.93
C LYS A 174 -8.31 -12.46 16.95
N ASN A 175 -7.56 -12.49 15.86
CA ASN A 175 -6.30 -11.77 15.75
C ASN A 175 -6.48 -10.50 14.94
N SER A 176 -5.82 -9.41 15.37
CA SER A 176 -5.74 -8.18 14.60
C SER A 176 -5.28 -8.45 13.16
N GLY A 177 -5.92 -7.80 12.21
CA GLY A 177 -5.72 -8.04 10.78
C GLY A 177 -6.72 -9.03 10.18
N PHE A 178 -7.51 -9.74 11.01
CA PHE A 178 -8.58 -10.63 10.54
C PHE A 178 -9.76 -10.68 11.52
N LEU A 179 -9.98 -9.61 12.29
CA LEU A 179 -11.18 -9.46 13.11
C LEU A 179 -12.41 -9.28 12.21
N PRO A 180 -13.60 -9.76 12.64
CA PRO A 180 -14.83 -9.59 11.87
C PRO A 180 -15.10 -8.12 11.48
N GLU A 181 -14.87 -7.18 12.40
CA GLU A 181 -15.07 -5.75 12.19
C GLU A 181 -14.09 -5.16 11.14
N GLU A 182 -12.87 -5.66 11.09
CA GLU A 182 -11.88 -5.27 10.09
C GLU A 182 -12.27 -5.80 8.70
N CYS A 183 -12.68 -7.07 8.63
CA CYS A 183 -13.16 -7.68 7.39
C CYS A 183 -14.44 -6.99 6.88
N GLU A 184 -15.37 -6.63 7.77
CA GLU A 184 -16.58 -5.89 7.43
C GLU A 184 -16.26 -4.49 6.90
N TRP A 185 -15.30 -3.79 7.52
CA TRP A 185 -14.83 -2.50 7.04
C TRP A 185 -14.28 -2.59 5.60
N MET A 186 -13.46 -3.60 5.31
CA MET A 186 -12.97 -3.86 3.95
C MET A 186 -14.11 -4.17 3.00
N THR A 187 -15.05 -5.01 3.40
CA THR A 187 -16.24 -5.32 2.59
C THR A 187 -17.03 -4.05 2.27
N LYS A 188 -17.25 -3.19 3.26
CA LYS A 188 -17.94 -1.90 3.06
C LYS A 188 -17.19 -0.98 2.10
N LEU A 189 -15.85 -0.93 2.18
CA LEU A 189 -15.03 -0.13 1.29
C LEU A 189 -15.11 -0.60 -0.17
N LEU A 190 -15.18 -1.93 -0.38
CA LEU A 190 -15.18 -2.54 -1.71
C LEU A 190 -16.59 -2.69 -2.30
N HIS A 191 -17.62 -2.80 -1.48
CA HIS A 191 -18.99 -3.11 -1.89
C HIS A 191 -20.00 -2.09 -1.33
N THR A 192 -19.68 -0.79 -1.42
CA THR A 192 -20.67 0.21 -1.04
C THR A 192 -21.86 0.20 -2.01
N THR A 193 -23.05 0.40 -1.44
CA THR A 193 -24.30 0.53 -2.21
C THR A 193 -24.54 1.97 -2.69
N ASP A 194 -23.61 2.88 -2.41
CA ASP A 194 -23.69 4.26 -2.86
C ASP A 194 -23.68 4.33 -4.40
N GLU A 195 -24.30 5.35 -4.97
CA GLU A 195 -24.40 5.57 -6.43
C GLU A 195 -23.05 5.54 -7.14
N ASN A 196 -21.97 5.81 -6.40
CA ASN A 196 -20.60 5.80 -6.92
C ASN A 196 -19.88 4.44 -6.77
N GLY A 197 -20.54 3.41 -6.22
CA GLY A 197 -19.95 2.09 -6.00
C GLY A 197 -18.77 2.10 -4.99
N GLY A 198 -18.17 0.93 -4.73
CA GLY A 198 -16.96 0.78 -3.90
C GLY A 198 -15.66 0.98 -4.66
N LEU A 199 -14.54 0.76 -3.98
CA LEU A 199 -13.22 0.60 -4.62
C LEU A 199 -13.08 -0.82 -5.15
N ILE A 200 -12.16 -1.00 -6.08
CA ILE A 200 -11.82 -2.32 -6.61
C ILE A 200 -10.49 -2.79 -6.01
N ASP A 201 -10.48 -3.98 -5.43
CA ASP A 201 -9.26 -4.71 -5.12
C ASP A 201 -8.68 -5.27 -6.41
N VAL A 202 -7.69 -4.56 -6.96
CA VAL A 202 -7.13 -4.84 -8.30
C VAL A 202 -6.47 -6.22 -8.35
N TYR A 203 -5.80 -6.65 -7.28
CA TYR A 203 -5.22 -7.99 -7.25
C TYR A 203 -6.30 -9.07 -7.33
N ARG A 204 -7.38 -8.94 -6.55
CA ARG A 204 -8.49 -9.90 -6.57
C ARG A 204 -9.29 -9.87 -7.86
N GLN A 205 -9.40 -8.72 -8.52
CA GLN A 205 -9.98 -8.64 -9.87
C GLN A 205 -9.19 -9.48 -10.87
N LEU A 206 -7.85 -9.41 -10.84
CA LEU A 206 -6.98 -10.13 -11.78
C LEU A 206 -6.72 -11.60 -11.36
N GLN A 207 -6.74 -11.89 -10.06
CA GLN A 207 -6.40 -13.19 -9.47
C GLN A 207 -7.48 -13.61 -8.44
N PRO A 208 -8.73 -13.86 -8.88
CA PRO A 208 -9.87 -14.03 -7.97
C PRO A 208 -9.78 -15.25 -7.06
N THR A 209 -9.06 -16.29 -7.48
CA THR A 209 -8.97 -17.58 -6.75
C THR A 209 -7.59 -17.86 -6.15
N ALA A 210 -6.62 -16.95 -6.32
CA ALA A 210 -5.26 -17.14 -5.80
C ALA A 210 -5.26 -17.21 -4.26
N THR A 211 -4.62 -18.21 -3.70
CA THR A 211 -4.47 -18.45 -2.26
C THR A 211 -3.01 -18.25 -1.84
N ASP A 212 -2.25 -19.30 -1.75
CA ASP A 212 -0.86 -19.33 -1.25
C ASP A 212 0.11 -18.47 -2.05
N THR A 213 -0.21 -18.12 -3.28
CA THR A 213 0.56 -17.21 -4.13
C THR A 213 0.24 -15.74 -3.84
N ALA A 214 -0.89 -15.45 -3.18
CA ALA A 214 -1.40 -14.10 -2.92
C ALA A 214 -0.82 -13.43 -1.68
N TYR A 215 -0.11 -14.16 -0.84
CA TYR A 215 0.42 -13.59 0.41
C TYR A 215 1.51 -12.57 0.15
N THR A 216 1.45 -11.47 0.90
CA THR A 216 2.41 -10.37 0.83
C THR A 216 3.20 -10.17 2.12
N TRP A 217 2.77 -10.74 3.22
CA TRP A 217 3.42 -10.62 4.53
C TRP A 217 3.57 -11.97 5.23
N TRP A 218 4.68 -12.13 5.96
CA TRP A 218 4.98 -13.29 6.78
C TRP A 218 5.58 -12.87 8.12
N SER A 219 5.06 -13.45 9.21
CA SER A 219 5.64 -13.26 10.54
C SER A 219 7.12 -13.66 10.56
N ASN A 220 7.92 -12.93 11.32
CA ASN A 220 9.32 -13.31 11.59
C ASN A 220 9.45 -14.50 12.58
N ARG A 221 8.33 -15.07 13.05
CA ARG A 221 8.29 -16.21 13.97
C ARG A 221 8.11 -17.52 13.20
N GLY A 222 8.69 -18.62 13.75
CA GLY A 222 8.33 -19.99 13.36
C GLY A 222 8.57 -20.36 11.90
N GLN A 223 9.55 -19.77 11.21
CA GLN A 223 9.82 -20.05 9.79
C GLN A 223 8.62 -19.80 8.85
N ALA A 224 7.77 -18.83 9.20
CA ALA A 224 6.53 -18.55 8.46
C ALA A 224 6.78 -18.31 6.97
N TYR A 225 7.84 -17.59 6.62
CA TYR A 225 8.20 -17.33 5.22
C TYR A 225 8.58 -18.63 4.47
N ALA A 226 9.44 -19.46 5.06
CA ALA A 226 9.88 -20.72 4.43
C ALA A 226 8.71 -21.70 4.24
N ASN A 227 7.76 -21.73 5.19
CA ASN A 227 6.58 -22.59 5.16
C ASN A 227 5.38 -21.93 4.45
N ASN A 228 5.55 -20.74 3.90
CA ASN A 228 4.50 -19.93 3.27
C ASN A 228 3.23 -19.76 4.15
N VAL A 229 3.43 -19.58 5.46
CA VAL A 229 2.34 -19.22 6.39
C VAL A 229 2.18 -17.70 6.37
N GLY A 230 1.54 -17.21 5.34
CA GLY A 230 1.46 -15.78 5.02
C GLY A 230 0.05 -15.22 5.07
N TRP A 231 0.00 -13.88 4.94
CA TRP A 231 -1.20 -13.06 4.87
C TRP A 231 -1.08 -12.09 3.70
N ARG A 232 -2.17 -11.77 3.04
CA ARG A 232 -2.26 -10.69 2.06
C ARG A 232 -2.71 -9.43 2.78
N LEU A 233 -1.77 -8.53 3.04
CA LEU A 233 -1.99 -7.27 3.77
C LEU A 233 -1.77 -6.04 2.90
N ASP A 234 -1.08 -6.20 1.77
CA ASP A 234 -0.74 -5.13 0.84
C ASP A 234 -1.71 -5.14 -0.35
N TYR A 235 -2.19 -3.97 -0.72
CA TYR A 235 -3.25 -3.81 -1.71
C TYR A 235 -2.93 -2.72 -2.73
N HIS A 236 -3.53 -2.87 -3.92
CA HIS A 236 -3.87 -1.79 -4.84
C HIS A 236 -5.39 -1.68 -4.84
N LEU A 237 -5.93 -0.64 -4.22
CA LEU A 237 -7.34 -0.30 -4.23
C LEU A 237 -7.56 0.87 -5.19
N ALA A 238 -8.38 0.67 -6.21
CA ALA A 238 -8.53 1.67 -7.27
C ALA A 238 -10.00 2.02 -7.54
N THR A 239 -10.21 3.21 -8.10
CA THR A 239 -11.49 3.55 -8.70
C THR A 239 -11.77 2.66 -9.91
N GLU A 240 -13.03 2.43 -10.23
CA GLU A 240 -13.46 1.45 -11.22
C GLU A 240 -12.81 1.65 -12.61
N ARG A 241 -12.75 2.91 -13.09
CA ARG A 241 -12.17 3.22 -14.41
C ARG A 241 -10.68 2.89 -14.48
N ILE A 242 -9.95 3.15 -13.41
CA ILE A 242 -8.52 2.84 -13.35
C ILE A 242 -8.31 1.34 -13.16
N ALA A 243 -9.09 0.68 -12.32
CA ALA A 243 -9.03 -0.76 -12.13
C ALA A 243 -9.28 -1.55 -13.43
N ALA A 244 -10.17 -1.07 -14.30
CA ALA A 244 -10.44 -1.66 -15.61
C ALA A 244 -9.23 -1.64 -16.57
N LEU A 245 -8.25 -0.76 -16.31
CA LEU A 245 -7.01 -0.66 -17.08
C LEU A 245 -5.90 -1.59 -16.55
N ALA A 246 -6.09 -2.26 -15.43
CA ALA A 246 -5.11 -3.21 -14.89
C ALA A 246 -4.99 -4.45 -15.80
N ARG A 247 -3.75 -4.90 -16.06
CA ARG A 247 -3.43 -6.02 -16.96
C ARG A 247 -2.79 -7.18 -16.25
N THR A 248 -1.82 -6.92 -15.40
CA THR A 248 -1.09 -7.95 -14.66
C THR A 248 -0.92 -7.56 -13.21
N ALA A 249 -0.85 -8.54 -12.32
CA ALA A 249 -0.47 -8.36 -10.92
C ALA A 249 0.50 -9.47 -10.52
N ALA A 250 1.61 -9.10 -9.89
CA ALA A 250 2.65 -10.01 -9.45
C ALA A 250 3.15 -9.67 -8.04
N ILE A 251 3.44 -10.68 -7.25
CA ILE A 251 4.06 -10.57 -5.93
C ILE A 251 5.46 -11.18 -6.04
N TYR A 252 6.50 -10.37 -5.79
CA TYR A 252 7.88 -10.78 -5.91
C TYR A 252 8.38 -11.44 -4.62
N LYS A 253 8.82 -12.69 -4.72
CA LYS A 253 9.23 -13.52 -3.56
C LYS A 253 10.66 -14.10 -3.68
N ASP A 254 11.38 -13.84 -4.78
CA ASP A 254 12.69 -14.45 -4.99
C ASP A 254 13.76 -13.88 -4.05
N GLN A 255 13.59 -12.63 -3.62
CA GLN A 255 14.48 -11.98 -2.65
C GLN A 255 13.66 -11.25 -1.58
N LYS A 256 14.03 -11.44 -0.32
CA LYS A 256 13.35 -10.84 0.82
C LYS A 256 14.01 -9.52 1.22
N PHE A 257 13.36 -8.40 0.90
CA PHE A 257 13.83 -7.06 1.33
C PHE A 257 13.28 -6.65 2.70
N SER A 258 12.10 -7.18 3.05
CA SER A 258 11.31 -6.86 4.22
C SER A 258 10.60 -8.14 4.69
N ASP A 259 9.78 -8.08 5.71
CA ASP A 259 8.78 -9.11 6.03
C ASP A 259 7.54 -9.02 5.12
N HIS A 260 7.46 -7.98 4.27
CA HIS A 260 6.54 -7.88 3.15
C HIS A 260 7.23 -8.12 1.80
N ALA A 261 6.46 -8.57 0.82
CA ALA A 261 6.87 -8.74 -0.56
C ALA A 261 6.30 -7.63 -1.44
N PRO A 262 7.06 -7.14 -2.46
CA PRO A 262 6.56 -6.18 -3.42
C PRO A 262 5.34 -6.72 -4.18
N LEU A 263 4.25 -5.95 -4.20
CA LEU A 263 3.09 -6.16 -5.06
C LEU A 263 3.16 -5.17 -6.22
N THR A 264 3.34 -5.67 -7.44
CA THR A 264 3.41 -4.85 -8.65
C THR A 264 2.19 -5.10 -9.53
N VAL A 265 1.57 -4.03 -10.00
CA VAL A 265 0.48 -4.07 -11.00
C VAL A 265 0.87 -3.22 -12.20
N GLU A 266 0.58 -3.73 -13.39
CA GLU A 266 0.76 -3.01 -14.65
C GLU A 266 -0.60 -2.55 -15.17
N TYR A 267 -0.70 -1.26 -15.52
CA TYR A 267 -1.92 -0.61 -16.00
C TYR A 267 -1.74 -0.08 -17.41
N ASP A 268 -2.76 -0.21 -18.26
CA ASP A 268 -2.77 0.24 -19.66
C ASP A 268 -3.08 1.74 -19.76
N PHE A 269 -2.24 2.56 -19.16
CA PHE A 269 -2.22 4.02 -19.34
C PHE A 269 -0.81 4.58 -19.13
N ALA A 270 -0.59 5.84 -19.52
CA ALA A 270 0.60 6.62 -19.21
C ALA A 270 0.26 7.78 -18.25
N LEU A 271 1.21 8.17 -17.37
CA LEU A 271 1.15 9.40 -16.57
C LEU A 271 1.49 10.62 -17.42
#